data_432503631a51c94e4492baab9f7cf6fa
#
_entry.id   432503631a51c94e4492baab9f7cf6fa
#
_cell.length_a   1.000
_cell.length_b   1.000
_cell.length_c   1.000
_cell.angle_alpha   90.00
_cell.angle_beta   90.00
_cell.angle_gamma   90.00
#
_symmetry.space_group_name_H-M   'P 1'
#
loop_
_entity.id
_entity.type
_entity.pdbx_description
1 polymer ?
#
loop_
_entity_poly.entity_id
_entity_poly.type
_entity_poly.pdbx_seq_one_letter_code
_entity_poly.pdbx_strand_id
1 'polypeptide(L)'
;RLIPEIAKICGYVPGERVTVQDVEKLAHHIPEADAFQMTEEIARRNYDGAAAKLAELLAGDAEPIEIMGVIGWQVRQLYAAKIAEKSGRGTAFLMEVLGTSSEYRARKLAETAAKFSLPALTNGVRLCAEYAMKPRESGAITDAEAVKEFLIRFAMEARRA
;
A
#
# COMPACT_ATOMS: atom_id res chain seq x y z
N ARG A 1 -4.72 19.07 -0.24
CA ARG A 1 -5.04 18.14 0.89
C ARG A 1 -4.42 18.57 2.24
N LEU A 2 -3.22 19.14 2.29
CA LEU A 2 -2.55 19.58 3.55
C LEU A 2 -3.24 20.77 4.24
N ILE A 3 -3.77 21.74 3.48
CA ILE A 3 -4.36 22.96 4.05
C ILE A 3 -5.61 22.67 4.92
N PRO A 4 -6.57 21.83 4.50
CA PRO A 4 -7.71 21.46 5.34
C PRO A 4 -7.30 20.72 6.61
N GLU A 5 -6.29 19.83 6.55
CA GLU A 5 -5.79 19.08 7.71
C GLU A 5 -5.13 20.02 8.74
N ILE A 6 -4.33 20.98 8.27
CA ILE A 6 -3.72 21.99 9.14
C ILE A 6 -4.82 22.84 9.81
N ALA A 7 -5.82 23.28 9.06
CA ALA A 7 -6.94 24.06 9.60
C ALA A 7 -7.75 23.27 10.65
N LYS A 8 -7.95 21.97 10.43
CA LYS A 8 -8.61 21.06 11.36
C LYS A 8 -7.82 20.93 12.67
N ILE A 9 -6.50 20.74 12.57
CA ILE A 9 -5.61 20.63 13.75
C ILE A 9 -5.61 21.94 14.55
N CYS A 10 -5.46 23.08 13.88
CA CYS A 10 -5.48 24.39 14.52
C CYS A 10 -6.83 24.72 15.18
N GLY A 11 -7.94 24.23 14.63
CA GLY A 11 -9.28 24.43 15.20
C GLY A 11 -9.59 23.53 16.40
N TYR A 12 -8.91 22.41 16.54
CA TYR A 12 -9.14 21.43 17.63
C TYR A 12 -8.25 21.68 18.85
N VAL A 13 -7.05 22.22 18.66
CA VAL A 13 -6.08 22.44 19.73
C VAL A 13 -6.36 23.82 20.36
N PRO A 14 -6.86 23.89 21.61
CA PRO A 14 -7.04 25.16 22.30
C PRO A 14 -5.68 25.63 22.82
N GLY A 15 -4.93 26.40 22.05
CA GLY A 15 -3.65 26.97 22.45
C GLY A 15 -2.74 27.33 21.27
N GLU A 16 -1.64 28.03 21.57
CA GLU A 16 -0.71 28.50 20.53
C GLU A 16 0.28 27.44 20.02
N ARG A 17 0.33 26.25 20.63
CA ARG A 17 1.29 25.20 20.26
C ARG A 17 0.60 23.89 19.97
N VAL A 18 0.71 23.45 18.74
CA VAL A 18 0.34 22.10 18.30
C VAL A 18 1.47 21.14 18.68
N THR A 19 1.15 20.07 19.39
CA THR A 19 2.11 19.00 19.72
C THR A 19 2.09 17.88 18.69
N VAL A 20 3.16 17.05 18.68
CA VAL A 20 3.20 15.84 17.83
C VAL A 20 2.03 14.91 18.15
N GLN A 21 1.65 14.79 19.43
CA GLN A 21 0.51 13.96 19.84
C GLN A 21 -0.83 14.49 19.32
N ASP A 22 -1.00 15.81 19.19
CA ASP A 22 -2.20 16.40 18.59
C ASP A 22 -2.27 16.11 17.09
N VAL A 23 -1.13 16.16 16.41
CA VAL A 23 -1.02 15.78 14.99
C VAL A 23 -1.33 14.30 14.82
N GLU A 24 -0.77 13.40 15.63
CA GLU A 24 -1.02 11.96 15.57
C GLU A 24 -2.49 11.59 15.82
N LYS A 25 -3.18 12.33 16.70
CA LYS A 25 -4.61 12.10 16.97
C LYS A 25 -5.55 12.61 15.88
N LEU A 26 -5.15 13.64 15.17
CA LEU A 26 -6.03 14.35 14.24
C LEU A 26 -5.65 14.17 12.77
N ALA A 27 -4.40 13.81 12.49
CA ALA A 27 -3.97 13.48 11.15
C ALA A 27 -4.65 12.18 10.72
N HIS A 28 -5.31 12.22 9.58
CA HIS A 28 -5.79 11.00 8.95
C HIS A 28 -4.60 10.08 8.71
N HIS A 29 -4.69 8.87 9.21
CA HIS A 29 -3.75 7.81 8.93
C HIS A 29 -3.56 7.70 7.42
N ILE A 30 -2.31 7.70 6.94
CA ILE A 30 -2.00 7.65 5.51
C ILE A 30 -1.91 6.18 5.10
N PRO A 31 -2.98 5.59 4.51
CA PRO A 31 -3.01 4.16 4.20
C PRO A 31 -1.89 3.71 3.27
N GLU A 32 -1.32 4.66 2.47
CA GLU A 32 -0.20 4.37 1.57
C GLU A 32 1.08 3.93 2.29
N ALA A 33 1.37 4.51 3.48
CA ALA A 33 2.55 4.15 4.26
C ALA A 33 2.44 2.71 4.78
N ASP A 34 1.25 2.31 5.24
CA ASP A 34 1.02 0.97 5.75
C ASP A 34 0.92 -0.06 4.64
N ALA A 35 0.32 0.27 3.51
CA ALA A 35 0.34 -0.60 2.33
C ALA A 35 1.77 -0.85 1.86
N PHE A 36 2.66 0.18 1.93
CA PHE A 36 4.08 0.01 1.64
C PHE A 36 4.74 -0.93 2.66
N GLN A 37 4.55 -0.70 3.96
CA GLN A 37 5.10 -1.55 5.02
C GLN A 37 4.58 -2.99 4.90
N MET A 38 3.30 -3.18 4.67
CA MET A 38 2.69 -4.49 4.48
C MET A 38 3.33 -5.25 3.30
N THR A 39 3.52 -4.59 2.15
CA THR A 39 4.18 -5.22 1.00
C THR A 39 5.67 -5.48 1.24
N GLU A 40 6.35 -4.66 2.04
CA GLU A 40 7.72 -4.89 2.47
C GLU A 40 7.83 -6.13 3.39
N GLU A 41 6.88 -6.32 4.31
CA GLU A 41 6.81 -7.52 5.15
C GLU A 41 6.58 -8.79 4.31
N ILE A 42 5.71 -8.76 3.31
CA ILE A 42 5.54 -9.86 2.35
C ILE A 42 6.85 -10.15 1.61
N ALA A 43 7.56 -9.11 1.16
CA ALA A 43 8.84 -9.23 0.48
C ALA A 43 9.94 -9.84 1.38
N ARG A 44 9.84 -9.63 2.69
CA ARG A 44 10.71 -10.25 3.71
C ARG A 44 10.24 -11.66 4.13
N ARG A 45 9.11 -12.14 3.59
CA ARG A 45 8.44 -13.39 4.00
C ARG A 45 7.95 -13.38 5.45
N ASN A 46 7.77 -12.20 6.05
CA ASN A 46 7.15 -12.00 7.36
C ASN A 46 5.62 -11.84 7.19
N TYR A 47 4.94 -12.95 7.00
CA TYR A 47 3.51 -12.96 6.74
C TYR A 47 2.67 -12.55 7.94
N ASP A 48 3.15 -12.84 9.16
CA ASP A 48 2.49 -12.40 10.39
C ASP A 48 2.56 -10.88 10.54
N GLY A 49 3.71 -10.27 10.24
CA GLY A 49 3.86 -8.81 10.19
C GLY A 49 2.95 -8.16 9.14
N ALA A 50 2.85 -8.75 7.95
CA ALA A 50 1.94 -8.26 6.91
C ALA A 50 0.47 -8.36 7.35
N ALA A 51 0.06 -9.46 8.00
CA ALA A 51 -1.29 -9.65 8.52
C ALA A 51 -1.61 -8.67 9.66
N ALA A 52 -0.64 -8.40 10.55
CA ALA A 52 -0.79 -7.39 11.61
C ALA A 52 -1.01 -5.99 11.03
N LYS A 53 -0.24 -5.60 10.01
CA LYS A 53 -0.41 -4.32 9.31
C LYS A 53 -1.77 -4.21 8.62
N LEU A 54 -2.25 -5.28 7.99
CA LEU A 54 -3.61 -5.28 7.44
C LEU A 54 -4.68 -5.16 8.52
N ALA A 55 -4.49 -5.82 9.66
CA ALA A 55 -5.43 -5.72 10.79
C ALA A 55 -5.49 -4.29 11.35
N GLU A 56 -4.35 -3.59 11.45
CA GLU A 56 -4.27 -2.18 11.83
C GLU A 56 -5.04 -1.30 10.84
N LEU A 57 -4.83 -1.51 9.52
CA LEU A 57 -5.55 -0.78 8.47
C LEU A 57 -7.07 -0.99 8.54
N LEU A 58 -7.51 -2.24 8.75
CA LEU A 58 -8.93 -2.59 8.84
C LEU A 58 -9.60 -2.15 10.16
N ALA A 59 -8.80 -1.92 11.21
CA ALA A 59 -9.29 -1.38 12.49
C ALA A 59 -9.38 0.15 12.50
N GLY A 60 -8.78 0.82 11.52
CA GLY A 60 -8.85 2.27 11.34
C GLY A 60 -10.14 2.73 10.68
N ASP A 61 -10.23 4.02 10.38
CA ASP A 61 -11.41 4.67 9.79
C ASP A 61 -11.52 4.50 8.26
N ALA A 62 -10.53 3.86 7.62
CA ALA A 62 -10.52 3.68 6.17
C ALA A 62 -11.44 2.53 5.75
N GLU A 63 -12.26 2.78 4.74
CA GLU A 63 -13.12 1.76 4.18
C GLU A 63 -12.29 0.64 3.49
N PRO A 64 -12.69 -0.63 3.60
CA PRO A 64 -11.95 -1.75 3.01
C PRO A 64 -11.68 -1.59 1.50
N ILE A 65 -12.58 -0.91 0.78
CA ILE A 65 -12.41 -0.61 -0.64
C ILE A 65 -11.27 0.38 -0.90
N GLU A 66 -11.10 1.35 -0.02
CA GLU A 66 -10.00 2.31 -0.10
C GLU A 66 -8.67 1.61 0.18
N ILE A 67 -8.65 0.74 1.22
CA ILE A 67 -7.50 -0.10 1.54
C ILE A 67 -7.09 -0.96 0.33
N MET A 68 -8.07 -1.61 -0.32
CA MET A 68 -7.81 -2.40 -1.52
C MET A 68 -7.28 -1.55 -2.68
N GLY A 69 -7.80 -0.33 -2.83
CA GLY A 69 -7.33 0.64 -3.82
C GLY A 69 -5.86 1.00 -3.64
N VAL A 70 -5.47 1.29 -2.40
CA VAL A 70 -4.09 1.65 -2.02
C VAL A 70 -3.13 0.46 -2.18
N ILE A 71 -3.54 -0.73 -1.73
CA ILE A 71 -2.76 -1.97 -1.93
C ILE A 71 -2.55 -2.23 -3.43
N GLY A 72 -3.62 -2.13 -4.21
CA GLY A 72 -3.55 -2.32 -5.65
C GLY A 72 -2.64 -1.31 -6.35
N TRP A 73 -2.66 -0.06 -5.90
CA TRP A 73 -1.74 0.96 -6.38
C TRP A 73 -0.29 0.62 -6.03
N GLN A 74 -0.01 0.18 -4.81
CA GLN A 74 1.32 -0.22 -4.37
C GLN A 74 1.85 -1.43 -5.16
N VAL A 75 1.04 -2.45 -5.39
CA VAL A 75 1.42 -3.63 -6.18
C VAL A 75 1.76 -3.24 -7.63
N ARG A 76 1.00 -2.31 -8.24
CA ARG A 76 1.32 -1.79 -9.58
C ARG A 76 2.64 -1.03 -9.61
N GLN A 77 2.97 -0.27 -8.57
CA GLN A 77 4.26 0.42 -8.47
C GLN A 77 5.42 -0.59 -8.35
N LEU A 78 5.27 -1.63 -7.53
CA LEU A 78 6.26 -2.71 -7.43
C LEU A 78 6.44 -3.42 -8.77
N TYR A 79 5.36 -3.67 -9.51
CA TYR A 79 5.43 -4.24 -10.84
C TYR A 79 6.19 -3.33 -11.83
N ALA A 80 5.90 -2.03 -11.84
CA ALA A 80 6.61 -1.05 -12.67
C ALA A 80 8.10 -1.00 -12.33
N ALA A 81 8.45 -1.02 -11.04
CA ALA A 81 9.84 -1.07 -10.58
C ALA A 81 10.54 -2.35 -11.03
N LYS A 82 9.87 -3.50 -11.00
CA LYS A 82 10.41 -4.78 -11.47
C LYS A 82 10.63 -4.80 -12.98
N ILE A 83 9.74 -4.19 -13.75
CA ILE A 83 9.93 -4.02 -15.22
C ILE A 83 11.12 -3.09 -15.49
N ALA A 84 11.27 -1.98 -14.76
CA ALA A 84 12.41 -1.08 -14.91
C ALA A 84 13.73 -1.81 -14.63
N GLU A 85 13.80 -2.61 -13.54
CA GLU A 85 14.94 -3.46 -13.20
C GLU A 85 15.28 -4.42 -14.37
N LYS A 86 14.29 -5.18 -14.85
CA LYS A 86 14.48 -6.16 -15.93
C LYS A 86 14.87 -5.53 -17.26
N SER A 87 14.46 -4.29 -17.50
CA SER A 87 14.81 -3.52 -18.71
C SER A 87 16.16 -2.81 -18.60
N GLY A 88 16.89 -2.95 -17.48
CA GLY A 88 18.15 -2.26 -17.23
C GLY A 88 18.00 -0.75 -17.09
N ARG A 89 16.80 -0.24 -16.81
CA ARG A 89 16.52 1.17 -16.63
C ARG A 89 16.69 1.57 -15.17
N GLY A 90 17.42 2.68 -14.96
CA GLY A 90 17.76 3.14 -13.62
C GLY A 90 16.62 3.85 -12.87
N THR A 91 16.96 4.34 -11.67
CA THR A 91 16.04 5.04 -10.76
C THR A 91 15.39 6.27 -11.40
N ALA A 92 16.11 7.01 -12.25
CA ALA A 92 15.57 8.19 -12.94
C ALA A 92 14.35 7.85 -13.81
N PHE A 93 14.41 6.75 -14.56
CA PHE A 93 13.27 6.27 -15.33
C PHE A 93 12.10 5.86 -14.44
N LEU A 94 12.40 5.19 -13.32
CA LEU A 94 11.38 4.81 -12.37
C LEU A 94 10.70 6.03 -11.74
N MET A 95 11.45 7.09 -11.43
CA MET A 95 10.90 8.36 -10.94
C MET A 95 9.94 9.00 -11.95
N GLU A 96 10.30 8.98 -13.23
CA GLU A 96 9.44 9.48 -14.33
C GLU A 96 8.14 8.67 -14.41
N VAL A 97 8.23 7.33 -14.44
CA VAL A 97 7.05 6.43 -14.51
C VAL A 97 6.14 6.58 -13.30
N LEU A 98 6.70 6.77 -12.12
CA LEU A 98 5.95 6.94 -10.87
C LEU A 98 5.43 8.38 -10.68
N GLY A 99 5.87 9.34 -11.49
CA GLY A 99 5.53 10.75 -11.30
C GLY A 99 6.03 11.31 -9.97
N THR A 100 7.17 10.82 -9.45
CA THR A 100 7.73 11.24 -8.16
C THR A 100 9.06 11.96 -8.32
N SER A 101 9.28 13.02 -7.53
CA SER A 101 10.56 13.69 -7.41
C SER A 101 11.47 13.09 -6.33
N SER A 102 10.97 12.13 -5.54
CA SER A 102 11.70 11.51 -4.44
C SER A 102 12.53 10.32 -4.91
N GLU A 103 13.84 10.53 -5.08
CA GLU A 103 14.79 9.45 -5.38
C GLU A 103 14.80 8.38 -4.26
N TYR A 104 14.68 8.80 -3.01
CA TYR A 104 14.60 7.88 -1.86
C TYR A 104 13.42 6.92 -2.00
N ARG A 105 12.22 7.44 -2.35
CA ARG A 105 11.02 6.62 -2.57
C ARG A 105 11.20 5.64 -3.73
N ALA A 106 11.73 6.11 -4.85
CA ALA A 106 11.95 5.28 -6.02
C ALA A 106 12.97 4.15 -5.72
N ARG A 107 14.05 4.46 -5.00
CA ARG A 107 15.06 3.47 -4.58
C ARG A 107 14.47 2.42 -3.63
N LYS A 108 13.74 2.85 -2.61
CA LYS A 108 13.06 1.93 -1.66
C LYS A 108 12.07 1.01 -2.36
N LEU A 109 11.33 1.53 -3.32
CA LEU A 109 10.41 0.73 -4.11
C LEU A 109 11.15 -0.30 -4.97
N ALA A 110 12.26 0.10 -5.61
CA ALA A 110 13.10 -0.81 -6.38
C ALA A 110 13.72 -1.92 -5.52
N GLU A 111 14.23 -1.58 -4.33
CA GLU A 111 14.76 -2.53 -3.35
C GLU A 111 13.71 -3.56 -2.92
N THR A 112 12.47 -3.11 -2.71
CA THR A 112 11.36 -4.01 -2.34
C THR A 112 10.95 -4.87 -3.54
N ALA A 113 10.82 -4.29 -4.73
CA ALA A 113 10.47 -5.00 -5.96
C ALA A 113 11.51 -6.06 -6.34
N ALA A 114 12.79 -5.84 -6.06
CA ALA A 114 13.86 -6.79 -6.33
C ALA A 114 13.65 -8.14 -5.61
N LYS A 115 12.99 -8.12 -4.45
CA LYS A 115 12.71 -9.32 -3.63
C LYS A 115 11.55 -10.16 -4.17
N PHE A 116 10.79 -9.65 -5.11
CA PHE A 116 9.71 -10.37 -5.79
C PHE A 116 10.17 -10.89 -7.15
N SER A 117 9.61 -12.00 -7.59
CA SER A 117 9.72 -12.41 -8.99
C SER A 117 8.75 -11.61 -9.87
N LEU A 118 9.06 -11.51 -11.15
CA LEU A 118 8.15 -10.88 -12.12
C LEU A 118 6.79 -11.63 -12.23
N PRO A 119 6.75 -12.98 -12.27
CA PRO A 119 5.47 -13.70 -12.23
C PRO A 119 4.63 -13.40 -10.99
N ALA A 120 5.24 -13.30 -9.79
CA ALA A 120 4.52 -12.98 -8.56
C ALA A 120 3.86 -11.59 -8.63
N LEU A 121 4.58 -10.58 -9.12
CA LEU A 121 4.01 -9.24 -9.28
C LEU A 121 2.98 -9.16 -10.40
N THR A 122 3.18 -9.89 -11.51
CA THR A 122 2.18 -9.99 -12.58
C THR A 122 0.87 -10.59 -12.06
N ASN A 123 0.96 -11.69 -11.30
CA ASN A 123 -0.20 -12.31 -10.67
C ASN A 123 -0.82 -11.39 -9.61
N GLY A 124 0.00 -10.65 -8.84
CA GLY A 124 -0.47 -9.64 -7.89
C GLY A 124 -1.33 -8.56 -8.56
N VAL A 125 -0.88 -8.02 -9.69
CA VAL A 125 -1.67 -7.03 -10.47
C VAL A 125 -2.98 -7.64 -10.97
N ARG A 126 -2.95 -8.90 -11.44
CA ARG A 126 -4.16 -9.61 -11.89
C ARG A 126 -5.14 -9.83 -10.74
N LEU A 127 -4.65 -10.23 -9.56
CA LEU A 127 -5.46 -10.36 -8.36
C LEU A 127 -6.13 -9.03 -7.98
N CYS A 128 -5.39 -7.91 -8.04
CA CYS A 128 -5.99 -6.59 -7.78
C CYS A 128 -7.17 -6.31 -8.70
N ALA A 129 -7.04 -6.61 -10.01
CA ALA A 129 -8.13 -6.43 -10.95
C ALA A 129 -9.31 -7.37 -10.66
N GLU A 130 -9.04 -8.65 -10.32
CA GLU A 130 -10.06 -9.63 -9.94
C GLU A 130 -10.89 -9.13 -8.75
N TYR A 131 -10.23 -8.65 -7.68
CA TYR A 131 -10.92 -8.16 -6.49
C TYR A 131 -11.63 -6.82 -6.70
N ALA A 132 -11.10 -5.94 -7.57
CA ALA A 132 -11.78 -4.69 -7.93
C ALA A 132 -13.07 -4.92 -8.73
N MET A 133 -13.15 -6.05 -9.45
CA MET A 133 -14.28 -6.40 -10.33
C MET A 133 -15.23 -7.43 -9.72
N LYS A 134 -14.93 -7.98 -8.54
CA LYS A 134 -15.86 -8.91 -7.87
C LYS A 134 -17.19 -8.22 -7.60
N PRO A 135 -18.33 -8.80 -8.06
CA PRO A 135 -19.64 -8.25 -7.75
C PRO A 135 -19.87 -8.27 -6.25
N ARG A 136 -20.20 -7.12 -5.69
CA ARG A 136 -20.57 -6.97 -4.27
C ARG A 136 -21.96 -7.51 -3.95
N GLU A 137 -22.68 -7.95 -4.97
CA GLU A 137 -24.11 -8.29 -4.90
C GLU A 137 -24.38 -9.68 -4.29
N SER A 138 -23.39 -10.54 -4.10
CA SER A 138 -23.67 -11.93 -3.70
C SER A 138 -23.72 -12.16 -2.18
N GLY A 139 -23.37 -11.15 -1.35
CA GLY A 139 -23.41 -11.30 0.13
C GLY A 139 -22.51 -12.41 0.71
N ALA A 140 -21.72 -13.07 -0.16
CA ALA A 140 -20.94 -14.23 0.23
C ALA A 140 -19.66 -13.88 1.00
N ILE A 141 -19.10 -12.69 0.78
CA ILE A 141 -17.84 -12.24 1.40
C ILE A 141 -17.94 -10.74 1.67
N THR A 142 -17.59 -10.30 2.86
CA THR A 142 -17.48 -8.87 3.17
C THR A 142 -16.27 -8.24 2.46
N ASP A 143 -16.29 -6.92 2.25
CA ASP A 143 -15.16 -6.20 1.65
C ASP A 143 -13.87 -6.39 2.47
N ALA A 144 -13.95 -6.47 3.80
CA ALA A 144 -12.83 -6.75 4.68
C ALA A 144 -12.26 -8.17 4.49
N GLU A 145 -13.12 -9.17 4.30
CA GLU A 145 -12.72 -10.55 4.00
C GLU A 145 -12.06 -10.64 2.62
N ALA A 146 -12.55 -9.88 1.64
CA ALA A 146 -11.96 -9.80 0.31
C ALA A 146 -10.53 -9.27 0.35
N VAL A 147 -10.26 -8.22 1.15
CA VAL A 147 -8.90 -7.69 1.34
C VAL A 147 -7.99 -8.72 2.02
N LYS A 148 -8.49 -9.45 3.04
CA LYS A 148 -7.73 -10.52 3.70
C LYS A 148 -7.42 -11.67 2.75
N GLU A 149 -8.39 -12.11 1.96
CA GLU A 149 -8.20 -13.15 0.95
C GLU A 149 -7.17 -12.73 -0.11
N PHE A 150 -7.25 -11.47 -0.58
CA PHE A 150 -6.25 -10.90 -1.49
C PHE A 150 -4.84 -11.01 -0.91
N LEU A 151 -4.66 -10.59 0.36
CA LEU A 151 -3.34 -10.62 1.02
C LEU A 151 -2.78 -12.04 1.07
N ILE A 152 -3.60 -13.02 1.46
CA ILE A 152 -3.19 -14.42 1.52
C ILE A 152 -2.77 -14.93 0.13
N ARG A 153 -3.58 -14.68 -0.89
CA ARG A 153 -3.27 -15.12 -2.28
C ARG A 153 -2.02 -14.45 -2.80
N PHE A 154 -1.84 -13.15 -2.57
CA PHE A 154 -0.63 -12.42 -2.99
C PHE A 154 0.62 -12.92 -2.25
N ALA A 155 0.53 -13.19 -0.95
CA ALA A 155 1.62 -13.79 -0.17
C ALA A 155 2.00 -15.19 -0.69
N MET A 156 1.02 -16.00 -1.10
CA MET A 156 1.27 -17.31 -1.71
C MET A 156 2.01 -17.19 -3.05
N GLU A 157 1.64 -16.21 -3.89
CA GLU A 157 2.37 -15.95 -5.15
C GLU A 157 3.80 -15.48 -4.87
N ALA A 158 4.00 -14.62 -3.88
CA ALA A 158 5.34 -14.17 -3.47
C ALA A 158 6.22 -15.33 -2.94
N ARG A 159 5.61 -16.35 -2.33
CA ARG A 159 6.32 -17.53 -1.81
C ARG A 159 6.81 -18.46 -2.90
N ARG A 160 6.06 -18.59 -4.01
CA ARG A 160 6.37 -19.50 -5.13
C ARG A 160 7.56 -19.03 -5.99
N ALA A 161 8.02 -17.81 -5.76
CA ALA A 161 9.15 -17.19 -6.43
C ALA A 161 10.45 -17.43 -5.68
#